data_3534c105e1ddc4b556b1e5960caee345
#
_entry.id   3534c105e1ddc4b556b1e5960caee345
#
_cell.length_a   1.000
_cell.length_b   1.000
_cell.length_c   1.000
_cell.angle_alpha   90.00
_cell.angle_beta   90.00
_cell.angle_gamma   90.00
#
_symmetry.space_group_name_H-M   'P 1'
#
loop_
_entity.id
_entity.type
_entity.pdbx_description
1 polymer ?
#
loop_
_entity_poly.entity_id
_entity_poly.type
_entity_poly.pdbx_seq_one_letter_code
_entity_poly.pdbx_strand_id
1 'polypeptide(L)'
;MRLSLSIIIFLGYLIKPQTGFEIAKMIDEKPVPRSLSNKIEMLMKNSKGKTRKKMIISKSINGGEQQIMWFVKPKTDYGVSFLKIEYEHRHDEMRIWLPNFGKVRRISSKKKGDSFMGSDLSYEDLSNRSLNENEYYRLADDVINNIECYVLDIRPLANLKSSYSKNVCWINKSDLTGIKEESYDKKGKLIKRKFFRYSFLDGYSILTYAYVENIKRNHSTEVFFSDLIINQDVDKKIFNEKYLQTVPFD
;
A
#
# COMPACT_ATOMS: atom_id res chain seq x y z
N MET A 1 68.42 -22.90 3.21
CA MET A 1 66.99 -22.87 3.64
C MET A 1 66.39 -21.58 3.15
N ARG A 2 65.63 -21.60 2.02
CA ARG A 2 64.98 -20.41 1.45
C ARG A 2 63.57 -20.39 1.94
N LEU A 3 63.19 -19.42 2.78
CA LEU A 3 61.78 -19.16 3.14
C LEU A 3 61.10 -18.47 1.96
N SER A 4 60.13 -19.13 1.37
CA SER A 4 59.22 -18.54 0.39
C SER A 4 58.08 -17.82 1.13
N LEU A 5 58.04 -16.49 1.02
CA LEU A 5 57.00 -15.65 1.61
C LEU A 5 55.82 -15.59 0.61
N SER A 6 54.78 -16.39 0.86
CA SER A 6 53.53 -16.33 0.05
C SER A 6 52.73 -15.12 0.47
N ILE A 7 52.65 -14.11 -0.39
CA ILE A 7 51.78 -12.94 -0.22
C ILE A 7 50.37 -13.36 -0.63
N ILE A 8 49.45 -13.52 0.34
CA ILE A 8 48.01 -13.70 0.10
C ILE A 8 47.43 -12.34 -0.19
N ILE A 9 47.17 -12.05 -1.47
CA ILE A 9 46.42 -10.85 -1.87
C ILE A 9 44.95 -11.09 -1.59
N PHE A 10 44.43 -10.49 -0.51
CA PHE A 10 42.98 -10.41 -0.27
C PHE A 10 42.39 -9.43 -1.28
N LEU A 11 41.81 -9.93 -2.37
CA LEU A 11 40.94 -9.14 -3.25
C LEU A 11 39.64 -8.89 -2.46
N GLY A 12 39.57 -7.78 -1.75
CA GLY A 12 38.31 -7.30 -1.19
C GLY A 12 37.37 -6.91 -2.32
N TYR A 13 36.39 -7.75 -2.58
CA TYR A 13 35.26 -7.34 -3.42
C TYR A 13 34.57 -6.16 -2.75
N LEU A 14 34.77 -4.96 -3.30
CA LEU A 14 33.96 -3.79 -2.94
C LEU A 14 32.53 -4.08 -3.37
N ILE A 15 31.71 -4.60 -2.44
CA ILE A 15 30.28 -4.75 -2.65
C ILE A 15 29.72 -3.34 -2.83
N LYS A 16 29.38 -2.98 -4.08
CA LYS A 16 28.74 -1.70 -4.37
C LYS A 16 27.41 -1.64 -3.63
N PRO A 17 27.15 -0.59 -2.84
CA PRO A 17 25.88 -0.48 -2.14
C PRO A 17 24.73 -0.44 -3.16
N GLN A 18 23.64 -1.15 -2.87
CA GLN A 18 22.44 -1.20 -3.70
C GLN A 18 21.88 0.21 -3.92
N THR A 19 21.48 0.49 -5.16
CA THR A 19 20.78 1.74 -5.53
C THR A 19 19.34 1.73 -5.03
N GLY A 20 18.68 2.89 -5.01
CA GLY A 20 17.26 2.97 -4.68
C GLY A 20 16.38 2.16 -5.61
N PHE A 21 16.71 2.14 -6.91
CA PHE A 21 15.98 1.35 -7.90
C PHE A 21 16.15 -0.16 -7.70
N GLU A 22 17.36 -0.63 -7.41
CA GLU A 22 17.59 -2.06 -7.12
C GLU A 22 16.82 -2.53 -5.89
N ILE A 23 16.74 -1.72 -4.83
CA ILE A 23 15.94 -2.04 -3.64
C ILE A 23 14.45 -2.06 -4.00
N ALA A 24 13.96 -1.07 -4.75
CA ALA A 24 12.56 -1.03 -5.19
C ALA A 24 12.20 -2.25 -6.06
N LYS A 25 13.11 -2.67 -6.94
CA LYS A 25 12.96 -3.87 -7.76
C LYS A 25 12.89 -5.14 -6.89
N MET A 26 13.75 -5.28 -5.88
CA MET A 26 13.69 -6.41 -4.94
C MET A 26 12.33 -6.49 -4.22
N ILE A 27 11.73 -5.34 -3.90
CA ILE A 27 10.40 -5.28 -3.27
C ILE A 27 9.31 -5.69 -4.26
N ASP A 28 9.38 -5.22 -5.50
CA ASP A 28 8.43 -5.51 -6.58
C ASP A 28 8.42 -7.00 -6.96
N GLU A 29 9.61 -7.64 -6.94
CA GLU A 29 9.79 -9.06 -7.23
C GLU A 29 9.40 -10.00 -6.08
N LYS A 30 8.95 -9.48 -4.93
CA LYS A 30 8.51 -10.34 -3.81
C LYS A 30 7.29 -11.17 -4.22
N PRO A 31 7.26 -12.42 -3.80
CA PRO A 31 6.08 -13.25 -4.05
C PRO A 31 4.84 -12.68 -3.37
N VAL A 32 3.75 -12.65 -4.11
CA VAL A 32 2.42 -12.22 -3.64
C VAL A 32 1.42 -13.36 -3.78
N PRO A 33 0.42 -13.47 -2.89
CA PRO A 33 -0.60 -14.51 -3.01
C PRO A 33 -1.43 -14.31 -4.28
N ARG A 34 -1.85 -15.42 -4.92
CA ARG A 34 -2.75 -15.38 -6.08
C ARG A 34 -4.07 -14.69 -5.77
N SER A 35 -4.55 -14.90 -4.55
CA SER A 35 -5.77 -14.26 -4.04
C SER A 35 -5.64 -14.00 -2.55
N LEU A 36 -6.35 -12.98 -2.08
CA LEU A 36 -6.51 -12.65 -0.67
C LEU A 36 -7.96 -12.22 -0.41
N SER A 37 -8.61 -12.92 0.51
CA SER A 37 -9.90 -12.50 1.08
C SER A 37 -9.68 -12.13 2.55
N ASN A 38 -10.30 -11.04 3.01
CA ASN A 38 -10.14 -10.60 4.39
C ASN A 38 -11.32 -9.72 4.85
N LYS A 39 -11.41 -9.54 6.16
CA LYS A 39 -12.20 -8.49 6.78
C LYS A 39 -11.30 -7.31 7.15
N ILE A 40 -11.77 -6.10 6.92
CA ILE A 40 -11.06 -4.87 7.23
C ILE A 40 -11.89 -4.05 8.20
N GLU A 41 -11.29 -3.70 9.33
CA GLU A 41 -11.84 -2.72 10.26
C GLU A 41 -11.08 -1.41 10.13
N MET A 42 -11.78 -0.31 9.87
CA MET A 42 -11.21 1.03 9.83
C MET A 42 -11.74 1.84 11.02
N LEU A 43 -10.84 2.30 11.88
CA LEU A 43 -11.14 3.19 13.01
C LEU A 43 -10.57 4.57 12.74
N MET A 44 -11.42 5.55 12.51
CA MET A 44 -11.04 6.93 12.19
C MET A 44 -11.25 7.82 13.42
N LYS A 45 -10.24 8.61 13.80
CA LYS A 45 -10.29 9.54 14.91
C LYS A 45 -10.04 10.96 14.43
N ASN A 46 -10.95 11.88 14.71
CA ASN A 46 -10.80 13.28 14.34
C ASN A 46 -10.07 14.12 15.41
N SER A 47 -9.76 15.36 15.09
CA SER A 47 -9.06 16.30 15.98
C SER A 47 -9.77 16.57 17.31
N LYS A 48 -11.08 16.28 17.42
CA LYS A 48 -11.87 16.40 18.67
C LYS A 48 -11.96 15.07 19.43
N GLY A 49 -11.21 14.03 19.02
CA GLY A 49 -11.24 12.71 19.63
C GLY A 49 -12.44 11.83 19.27
N LYS A 50 -13.38 12.34 18.45
CA LYS A 50 -14.54 11.53 18.01
C LYS A 50 -14.10 10.45 17.06
N THR A 51 -14.54 9.22 17.33
CA THR A 51 -14.23 8.03 16.51
C THR A 51 -15.38 7.63 15.60
N ARG A 52 -15.03 7.04 14.46
CA ARG A 52 -15.96 6.36 13.56
C ARG A 52 -15.34 5.04 13.14
N LYS A 53 -16.16 4.00 13.10
CA LYS A 53 -15.75 2.65 12.73
C LYS A 53 -16.45 2.21 11.45
N LYS A 54 -15.72 1.56 10.56
CA LYS A 54 -16.25 0.91 9.36
C LYS A 54 -15.76 -0.52 9.31
N MET A 55 -16.60 -1.42 8.81
CA MET A 55 -16.23 -2.80 8.51
C MET A 55 -16.44 -3.07 7.04
N ILE A 56 -15.48 -3.75 6.43
CA ILE A 56 -15.39 -3.99 5.00
C ILE A 56 -15.02 -5.46 4.80
N ILE A 57 -15.65 -6.10 3.83
CA ILE A 57 -15.21 -7.38 3.27
C ILE A 57 -14.40 -7.05 2.02
N SER A 58 -13.22 -7.63 1.87
CA SER A 58 -12.36 -7.38 0.71
C SER A 58 -11.95 -8.71 0.07
N LYS A 59 -11.93 -8.72 -1.26
CA LYS A 59 -11.31 -9.76 -2.07
C LYS A 59 -10.38 -9.12 -3.08
N SER A 60 -9.21 -9.75 -3.27
CA SER A 60 -8.23 -9.30 -4.26
C SER A 60 -7.52 -10.47 -4.90
N ILE A 61 -6.95 -10.22 -6.07
CA ILE A 61 -6.08 -11.16 -6.79
C ILE A 61 -4.82 -10.45 -7.28
N ASN A 62 -3.79 -11.23 -7.61
CA ASN A 62 -2.51 -10.77 -8.16
C ASN A 62 -1.90 -9.65 -7.30
N GLY A 63 -1.68 -9.90 -6.00
CA GLY A 63 -1.07 -8.89 -5.12
C GLY A 63 -1.88 -7.60 -4.96
N GLY A 64 -3.18 -7.64 -5.22
CA GLY A 64 -4.05 -6.46 -5.10
C GLY A 64 -4.23 -5.65 -6.39
N GLU A 65 -3.70 -6.08 -7.53
CA GLU A 65 -3.96 -5.44 -8.84
C GLU A 65 -5.45 -5.33 -9.12
N GLN A 66 -6.22 -6.37 -8.78
CA GLN A 66 -7.67 -6.33 -8.84
C GLN A 66 -8.21 -6.51 -7.42
N GLN A 67 -9.01 -5.57 -6.99
CA GLN A 67 -9.58 -5.57 -5.64
C GLN A 67 -11.01 -5.08 -5.65
N ILE A 68 -11.88 -5.79 -4.92
CA ILE A 68 -13.23 -5.36 -4.64
C ILE A 68 -13.45 -5.33 -3.13
N MET A 69 -14.12 -4.28 -2.66
CA MET A 69 -14.42 -4.05 -1.25
C MET A 69 -15.89 -3.74 -1.08
N TRP A 70 -16.55 -4.31 -0.07
CA TRP A 70 -17.93 -4.03 0.29
C TRP A 70 -18.00 -3.55 1.75
N PHE A 71 -18.61 -2.40 1.95
CA PHE A 71 -18.86 -1.85 3.28
C PHE A 71 -20.06 -2.53 3.89
N VAL A 72 -19.86 -3.22 5.03
CA VAL A 72 -20.90 -3.98 5.73
C VAL A 72 -21.35 -3.30 7.03
N LYS A 73 -20.57 -2.39 7.58
CA LYS A 73 -20.92 -1.54 8.73
C LYS A 73 -20.26 -0.17 8.60
N PRO A 74 -20.88 0.91 9.17
CA PRO A 74 -22.20 0.98 9.80
C PRO A 74 -23.35 0.87 8.79
N LYS A 75 -24.59 0.82 9.27
CA LYS A 75 -25.81 0.74 8.41
C LYS A 75 -25.88 1.87 7.37
N THR A 76 -25.35 3.06 7.70
CA THR A 76 -25.29 4.22 6.78
C THR A 76 -24.38 4.00 5.58
N ASP A 77 -23.41 3.12 5.69
CA ASP A 77 -22.44 2.81 4.62
C ASP A 77 -22.68 1.42 4.03
N TYR A 78 -23.68 0.67 4.55
CA TYR A 78 -23.97 -0.68 4.09
C TYR A 78 -24.28 -0.69 2.59
N GLY A 79 -23.62 -1.61 1.87
CA GLY A 79 -23.78 -1.79 0.43
C GLY A 79 -22.95 -0.80 -0.42
N VAL A 80 -22.29 0.20 0.18
CA VAL A 80 -21.25 0.93 -0.55
C VAL A 80 -20.17 -0.07 -0.94
N SER A 81 -19.69 0.00 -2.17
CA SER A 81 -18.62 -0.88 -2.62
C SER A 81 -17.63 -0.15 -3.52
N PHE A 82 -16.41 -0.65 -3.55
CA PHE A 82 -15.30 -0.09 -4.29
C PHE A 82 -14.61 -1.18 -5.11
N LEU A 83 -14.33 -0.87 -6.37
CA LEU A 83 -13.59 -1.71 -7.30
C LEU A 83 -12.34 -0.97 -7.76
N LYS A 84 -11.20 -1.64 -7.68
CA LYS A 84 -9.93 -1.20 -8.26
C LYS A 84 -9.44 -2.27 -9.23
N ILE A 85 -9.01 -1.83 -10.42
CA ILE A 85 -8.32 -2.66 -11.41
C ILE A 85 -7.11 -1.87 -11.90
N GLU A 86 -5.93 -2.39 -11.67
CA GLU A 86 -4.68 -1.85 -12.17
C GLU A 86 -4.32 -2.49 -13.50
N TYR A 87 -3.65 -1.75 -14.36
CA TYR A 87 -3.27 -2.18 -15.69
C TYR A 87 -1.82 -1.77 -15.99
N GLU A 88 -1.08 -2.65 -16.64
CA GLU A 88 0.33 -2.40 -16.97
C GLU A 88 0.54 -1.27 -17.99
N HIS A 89 -0.36 -1.15 -18.97
CA HIS A 89 -0.17 -0.25 -20.12
C HIS A 89 -1.24 0.83 -20.27
N ARG A 90 -2.12 1.01 -19.27
CA ARG A 90 -3.14 2.05 -19.27
C ARG A 90 -3.45 2.51 -17.85
N HIS A 91 -4.20 3.60 -17.73
CA HIS A 91 -4.62 4.11 -16.42
C HIS A 91 -5.51 3.10 -15.66
N ASP A 92 -5.26 2.96 -14.36
CA ASP A 92 -6.07 2.18 -13.47
C ASP A 92 -7.53 2.62 -13.49
N GLU A 93 -8.41 1.66 -13.30
CA GLU A 93 -9.82 1.90 -13.07
C GLU A 93 -10.14 1.81 -11.59
N MET A 94 -10.79 2.86 -11.07
CA MET A 94 -11.38 2.87 -9.75
C MET A 94 -12.83 3.29 -9.85
N ARG A 95 -13.71 2.50 -9.25
CA ARG A 95 -15.17 2.73 -9.27
C ARG A 95 -15.72 2.56 -7.87
N ILE A 96 -16.71 3.39 -7.52
CA ILE A 96 -17.44 3.29 -6.27
C ILE A 96 -18.93 3.25 -6.55
N TRP A 97 -19.60 2.27 -5.97
CA TRP A 97 -21.05 2.18 -5.93
C TRP A 97 -21.57 2.85 -4.66
N LEU A 98 -22.55 3.71 -4.83
CA LEU A 98 -23.20 4.45 -3.75
C LEU A 98 -24.69 4.10 -3.75
N PRO A 99 -25.17 3.17 -2.91
CA PRO A 99 -26.54 2.69 -2.89
C PRO A 99 -27.58 3.81 -2.77
N ASN A 100 -27.32 4.78 -1.89
CA ASN A 100 -28.22 5.92 -1.65
C ASN A 100 -28.43 6.80 -2.89
N PHE A 101 -27.55 6.72 -3.88
CA PHE A 101 -27.66 7.47 -5.13
C PHE A 101 -28.02 6.56 -6.32
N GLY A 102 -28.05 5.23 -6.12
CA GLY A 102 -28.29 4.25 -7.18
C GLY A 102 -27.30 4.37 -8.36
N LYS A 103 -26.05 4.81 -8.10
CA LYS A 103 -25.07 5.14 -9.16
C LYS A 103 -23.69 4.60 -8.86
N VAL A 104 -23.05 4.08 -9.90
CA VAL A 104 -21.60 3.85 -9.92
C VAL A 104 -20.91 5.15 -10.36
N ARG A 105 -19.88 5.54 -9.61
CA ARG A 105 -19.02 6.69 -9.95
C ARG A 105 -17.61 6.22 -10.23
N ARG A 106 -17.06 6.67 -11.36
CA ARG A 106 -15.63 6.50 -11.65
C ARG A 106 -14.83 7.52 -10.86
N ILE A 107 -13.75 7.08 -10.21
CA ILE A 107 -12.76 7.95 -9.59
C ILE A 107 -11.76 8.36 -10.68
N SER A 108 -11.80 9.61 -11.08
CA SER A 108 -10.88 10.12 -12.10
C SER A 108 -9.46 10.27 -11.53
N SER A 109 -8.44 10.30 -12.39
CA SER A 109 -7.04 10.51 -11.99
C SER A 109 -6.85 11.77 -11.15
N LYS A 110 -7.62 12.85 -11.41
CA LYS A 110 -7.59 14.09 -10.63
C LYS A 110 -8.12 13.92 -9.19
N LYS A 111 -8.92 12.89 -8.95
CA LYS A 111 -9.54 12.58 -7.64
C LYS A 111 -8.85 11.46 -6.89
N LYS A 112 -7.76 10.89 -7.43
CA LYS A 112 -7.01 9.85 -6.71
C LYS A 112 -6.47 10.35 -5.36
N GLY A 113 -6.20 11.64 -5.20
CA GLY A 113 -5.79 12.24 -3.94
C GLY A 113 -6.91 12.51 -2.94
N ASP A 114 -8.20 12.34 -3.32
CA ASP A 114 -9.33 12.51 -2.41
C ASP A 114 -9.33 11.41 -1.34
N SER A 115 -9.89 11.73 -0.17
CA SER A 115 -10.02 10.80 0.96
C SER A 115 -10.88 9.60 0.58
N PHE A 116 -10.38 8.39 0.85
CA PHE A 116 -11.14 7.15 0.71
C PHE A 116 -12.14 7.01 1.86
N MET A 117 -13.41 7.16 1.54
CA MET A 117 -14.55 6.98 2.46
C MET A 117 -14.42 7.73 3.79
N GLY A 118 -13.77 8.90 3.77
CA GLY A 118 -13.58 9.77 4.94
C GLY A 118 -12.42 9.38 5.85
N SER A 119 -11.61 8.39 5.47
CA SER A 119 -10.38 8.02 6.14
C SER A 119 -9.22 8.96 5.77
N ASP A 120 -8.05 8.74 6.36
CA ASP A 120 -6.82 9.45 6.00
C ASP A 120 -6.05 8.80 4.84
N LEU A 121 -6.50 7.64 4.40
CA LEU A 121 -6.10 7.07 3.12
C LEU A 121 -6.76 7.84 1.98
N SER A 122 -6.03 8.06 0.91
CA SER A 122 -6.57 8.51 -0.37
C SER A 122 -6.82 7.31 -1.29
N TYR A 123 -7.55 7.52 -2.39
CA TYR A 123 -7.67 6.48 -3.42
C TYR A 123 -6.29 6.13 -4.02
N GLU A 124 -5.36 7.09 -4.06
CA GLU A 124 -3.98 6.86 -4.50
C GLU A 124 -3.22 5.92 -3.55
N ASP A 125 -3.47 6.01 -2.24
CA ASP A 125 -2.85 5.14 -1.24
C ASP A 125 -3.31 3.67 -1.35
N LEU A 126 -4.37 3.38 -2.10
CA LEU A 126 -4.87 2.02 -2.35
C LEU A 126 -4.27 1.38 -3.61
N SER A 127 -3.55 2.14 -4.43
CA SER A 127 -2.87 1.61 -5.63
C SER A 127 -1.50 1.07 -5.29
N ASN A 128 -1.09 0.02 -5.98
CA ASN A 128 0.31 -0.39 -6.03
C ASN A 128 1.13 0.70 -6.74
N ARG A 129 2.40 0.84 -6.37
CA ARG A 129 3.33 1.72 -7.08
C ARG A 129 4.01 0.92 -8.17
N SER A 130 3.71 1.25 -9.41
CA SER A 130 4.45 0.68 -10.55
C SER A 130 5.91 1.12 -10.49
N LEU A 131 6.82 0.16 -10.65
CA LEU A 131 8.26 0.40 -10.63
C LEU A 131 8.69 1.45 -11.67
N ASN A 132 8.08 1.41 -12.86
CA ASN A 132 8.42 2.26 -13.99
C ASN A 132 7.78 3.67 -13.95
N GLU A 133 6.93 3.94 -12.96
CA GLU A 133 6.24 5.23 -12.82
C GLU A 133 6.87 6.14 -11.77
N ASN A 134 8.01 5.73 -11.18
CA ASN A 134 8.66 6.47 -10.09
C ASN A 134 10.19 6.51 -10.27
N GLU A 135 10.81 7.52 -9.70
CA GLU A 135 12.24 7.61 -9.45
C GLU A 135 12.52 7.20 -8.00
N TYR A 136 13.63 6.49 -7.78
CA TYR A 136 14.00 5.93 -6.49
C TYR A 136 15.39 6.40 -6.08
N TYR A 137 15.47 7.18 -5.02
CA TYR A 137 16.74 7.65 -4.45
C TYR A 137 16.96 6.95 -3.12
N ARG A 138 18.08 6.24 -2.97
CA ARG A 138 18.49 5.68 -1.68
C ARG A 138 19.02 6.79 -0.80
N LEU A 139 18.47 6.93 0.39
CA LEU A 139 18.97 7.76 1.46
C LEU A 139 19.87 6.92 2.39
N ALA A 140 20.45 7.57 3.43
CA ALA A 140 21.17 6.84 4.48
C ALA A 140 20.22 5.85 5.17
N ASP A 141 20.72 4.66 5.46
CA ASP A 141 19.99 3.64 6.20
C ASP A 141 19.62 4.15 7.59
N ASP A 142 18.55 3.64 8.16
CA ASP A 142 18.04 4.05 9.47
C ASP A 142 17.64 2.83 10.30
N VAL A 143 17.39 3.02 11.59
CA VAL A 143 16.95 1.97 12.51
C VAL A 143 15.65 2.43 13.19
N ILE A 144 14.57 1.68 13.01
CA ILE A 144 13.28 1.93 13.68
C ILE A 144 12.97 0.75 14.60
N ASN A 145 12.84 1.00 15.90
CA ASN A 145 12.52 -0.03 16.91
C ASN A 145 13.42 -1.28 16.80
N ASN A 146 14.74 -1.08 16.67
CA ASN A 146 15.77 -2.12 16.47
C ASN A 146 15.66 -2.88 15.14
N ILE A 147 14.94 -2.37 14.15
CA ILE A 147 14.86 -2.93 12.81
C ILE A 147 15.70 -2.08 11.87
N GLU A 148 16.72 -2.68 11.26
CA GLU A 148 17.51 -2.03 10.23
C GLU A 148 16.68 -1.81 8.96
N CYS A 149 16.70 -0.58 8.44
CA CYS A 149 15.89 -0.18 7.30
C CYS A 149 16.74 0.41 6.17
N TYR A 150 16.43 0.00 4.93
CA TYR A 150 16.69 0.85 3.79
C TYR A 150 15.74 2.05 3.83
N VAL A 151 16.22 3.22 3.42
CA VAL A 151 15.37 4.42 3.30
C VAL A 151 15.36 4.88 1.86
N LEU A 152 14.17 4.95 1.26
CA LEU A 152 13.96 5.37 -0.12
C LEU A 152 13.16 6.66 -0.19
N ASP A 153 13.68 7.66 -0.91
CA ASP A 153 12.90 8.82 -1.41
C ASP A 153 12.33 8.43 -2.78
N ILE A 154 11.02 8.24 -2.85
CA ILE A 154 10.29 7.77 -4.04
C ILE A 154 9.53 8.95 -4.62
N ARG A 155 9.81 9.30 -5.87
CA ARG A 155 9.21 10.44 -6.55
C ARG A 155 8.43 10.01 -7.78
N PRO A 156 7.12 10.32 -7.85
CA PRO A 156 6.33 10.06 -9.05
C PRO A 156 6.91 10.82 -10.25
N LEU A 157 6.97 10.16 -11.42
CA LEU A 157 7.36 10.81 -12.66
C LEU A 157 6.43 11.99 -12.99
N ALA A 158 6.95 13.00 -13.69
CA ALA A 158 6.24 14.25 -13.95
C ALA A 158 4.90 14.08 -14.72
N ASN A 159 4.79 13.03 -15.53
CA ASN A 159 3.56 12.68 -16.28
C ASN A 159 2.50 12.00 -15.42
N LEU A 160 2.87 11.50 -14.23
CA LEU A 160 1.94 10.86 -13.31
C LEU A 160 1.17 11.91 -12.51
N LYS A 161 -0.15 11.80 -12.51
CA LYS A 161 -1.03 12.71 -11.74
C LYS A 161 -1.12 12.27 -10.28
N SER A 162 0.03 12.20 -9.59
CA SER A 162 0.07 11.93 -8.16
C SER A 162 -0.34 13.16 -7.35
N SER A 163 -0.94 12.97 -6.18
CA SER A 163 -1.19 14.03 -5.19
C SER A 163 0.05 14.34 -4.36
N TYR A 164 1.05 13.47 -4.37
CA TYR A 164 2.30 13.61 -3.65
C TYR A 164 3.43 14.14 -4.54
N SER A 165 4.33 14.93 -3.96
CA SER A 165 5.61 15.27 -4.59
C SER A 165 6.62 14.15 -4.41
N LYS A 166 6.57 13.49 -3.26
CA LYS A 166 7.40 12.33 -2.90
C LYS A 166 6.82 11.56 -1.74
N ASN A 167 7.31 10.33 -1.57
CA ASN A 167 7.14 9.54 -0.36
C ASN A 167 8.53 9.10 0.13
N VAL A 168 8.79 9.19 1.42
CA VAL A 168 9.99 8.61 2.03
C VAL A 168 9.56 7.34 2.76
N CYS A 169 10.16 6.21 2.38
CA CYS A 169 9.77 4.88 2.86
C CYS A 169 10.93 4.22 3.61
N TRP A 170 10.64 3.69 4.79
CA TRP A 170 11.55 2.86 5.59
C TRP A 170 11.17 1.40 5.38
N ILE A 171 12.10 0.62 4.88
CA ILE A 171 11.91 -0.75 4.43
C ILE A 171 12.82 -1.66 5.22
N ASN A 172 12.25 -2.63 5.93
CA ASN A 172 12.99 -3.63 6.68
C ASN A 172 13.95 -4.38 5.76
N LYS A 173 15.25 -4.39 6.09
CA LYS A 173 16.26 -5.07 5.28
C LYS A 173 16.10 -6.58 5.26
N SER A 174 15.54 -7.19 6.31
CA SER A 174 15.48 -8.65 6.43
C SER A 174 14.38 -9.29 5.57
N ASP A 175 13.24 -8.60 5.38
CA ASP A 175 12.07 -9.16 4.70
C ASP A 175 11.47 -8.23 3.63
N LEU A 176 12.07 -7.06 3.43
CA LEU A 176 11.65 -6.04 2.45
C LEU A 176 10.21 -5.57 2.65
N THR A 177 9.70 -5.57 3.89
CA THR A 177 8.40 -4.97 4.22
C THR A 177 8.56 -3.49 4.55
N GLY A 178 7.58 -2.67 4.15
CA GLY A 178 7.53 -1.27 4.52
C GLY A 178 7.10 -1.12 5.97
N ILE A 179 7.90 -0.44 6.81
CA ILE A 179 7.57 -0.22 8.23
C ILE A 179 6.92 1.15 8.44
N LYS A 180 7.47 2.16 7.77
CA LYS A 180 7.04 3.55 7.88
C LYS A 180 7.06 4.20 6.51
N GLU A 181 6.13 5.13 6.30
CA GLU A 181 6.13 6.01 5.13
C GLU A 181 5.75 7.44 5.52
N GLU A 182 6.44 8.40 4.96
CA GLU A 182 6.10 9.83 5.05
C GLU A 182 5.74 10.36 3.68
N SER A 183 4.54 10.95 3.54
CA SER A 183 4.03 11.49 2.28
C SER A 183 4.05 13.01 2.28
N TYR A 184 4.55 13.61 1.21
CA TYR A 184 4.74 15.05 1.06
C TYR A 184 3.84 15.60 -0.06
N ASP A 185 3.22 16.76 0.18
CA ASP A 185 2.39 17.42 -0.81
C ASP A 185 3.22 18.07 -1.95
N LYS A 186 2.55 18.64 -2.94
CA LYS A 186 3.20 19.30 -4.10
C LYS A 186 4.07 20.51 -3.74
N LYS A 187 3.96 21.01 -2.51
CA LYS A 187 4.81 22.10 -1.97
C LYS A 187 5.97 21.55 -1.12
N GLY A 188 6.14 20.23 -1.07
CA GLY A 188 7.17 19.59 -0.26
C GLY A 188 6.89 19.57 1.24
N LYS A 189 5.64 19.84 1.68
CA LYS A 189 5.26 19.78 3.09
C LYS A 189 4.83 18.37 3.45
N LEU A 190 5.34 17.85 4.58
CA LEU A 190 4.89 16.58 5.16
C LEU A 190 3.40 16.68 5.54
N ILE A 191 2.58 15.78 5.00
CA ILE A 191 1.12 15.77 5.20
C ILE A 191 0.58 14.49 5.84
N LYS A 192 1.29 13.35 5.67
CA LYS A 192 0.91 12.07 6.27
C LYS A 192 2.12 11.32 6.80
N ARG A 193 1.94 10.59 7.90
CA ARG A 193 2.80 9.51 8.35
C ARG A 193 2.00 8.23 8.36
N LYS A 194 2.60 7.16 7.89
CA LYS A 194 1.98 5.84 7.84
C LYS A 194 2.91 4.83 8.50
N PHE A 195 2.36 3.89 9.25
CA PHE A 195 3.07 2.80 9.89
C PHE A 195 2.38 1.50 9.56
N PHE A 196 3.15 0.44 9.35
CA PHE A 196 2.63 -0.83 8.87
C PHE A 196 3.15 -1.98 9.71
N ARG A 197 2.32 -3.04 9.86
CA ARG A 197 2.73 -4.31 10.41
C ARG A 197 2.26 -5.44 9.50
N TYR A 198 3.09 -6.45 9.41
CA TYR A 198 2.83 -7.61 8.57
C TYR A 198 2.88 -8.88 9.42
N SER A 199 2.18 -9.90 8.96
CA SER A 199 2.33 -11.28 9.42
C SER A 199 2.81 -12.14 8.28
N PHE A 200 3.65 -13.12 8.59
CA PHE A 200 4.11 -14.09 7.61
C PHE A 200 3.13 -15.27 7.59
N LEU A 201 2.51 -15.52 6.44
CA LEU A 201 1.52 -16.58 6.23
C LEU A 201 1.84 -17.32 4.95
N ASP A 202 2.10 -18.63 5.03
CA ASP A 202 2.36 -19.54 3.90
C ASP A 202 3.37 -18.99 2.86
N GLY A 203 4.45 -18.40 3.34
CA GLY A 203 5.51 -17.84 2.47
C GLY A 203 5.31 -16.40 2.04
N TYR A 204 4.22 -15.75 2.46
CA TYR A 204 3.89 -14.37 2.07
C TYR A 204 3.90 -13.42 3.26
N SER A 205 4.41 -12.20 3.07
CA SER A 205 4.25 -11.11 4.04
C SER A 205 2.92 -10.41 3.79
N ILE A 206 1.94 -10.62 4.67
CA ILE A 206 0.58 -10.06 4.54
C ILE A 206 0.41 -8.89 5.50
N LEU A 207 -0.06 -7.76 4.99
CA LEU A 207 -0.38 -6.58 5.80
C LEU A 207 -1.52 -6.91 6.77
N THR A 208 -1.29 -6.70 8.08
CA THR A 208 -2.27 -6.97 9.14
C THR A 208 -2.72 -5.71 9.87
N TYR A 209 -1.92 -4.64 9.79
CA TYR A 209 -2.24 -3.37 10.42
C TYR A 209 -1.61 -2.22 9.65
N ALA A 210 -2.36 -1.13 9.53
CA ALA A 210 -1.84 0.16 9.08
C ALA A 210 -2.37 1.28 9.98
N TYR A 211 -1.49 2.22 10.33
CA TYR A 211 -1.84 3.48 10.97
C TYR A 211 -1.49 4.62 10.05
N VAL A 212 -2.42 5.53 9.85
CA VAL A 212 -2.24 6.72 9.00
C VAL A 212 -2.58 7.96 9.82
N GLU A 213 -1.59 8.80 10.03
CA GLU A 213 -1.74 10.12 10.65
C GLU A 213 -1.81 11.19 9.55
N ASN A 214 -2.86 11.98 9.55
CA ASN A 214 -2.99 13.17 8.72
C ASN A 214 -2.58 14.40 9.53
N ILE A 215 -1.34 14.84 9.34
CA ILE A 215 -0.73 15.92 10.12
C ILE A 215 -1.50 17.23 9.95
N LYS A 216 -1.93 17.52 8.71
CA LYS A 216 -2.64 18.78 8.40
C LYS A 216 -4.00 18.86 9.08
N ARG A 217 -4.70 17.72 9.21
CA ARG A 217 -6.07 17.66 9.75
C ARG A 217 -6.10 17.33 11.24
N ASN A 218 -4.97 16.93 11.83
CA ASN A 218 -4.90 16.32 13.15
C ASN A 218 -5.94 15.18 13.29
N HIS A 219 -5.91 14.27 12.33
CA HIS A 219 -6.83 13.16 12.16
C HIS A 219 -6.04 11.88 11.94
N SER A 220 -6.54 10.76 12.39
CA SER A 220 -5.88 9.47 12.18
C SER A 220 -6.85 8.37 11.80
N THR A 221 -6.33 7.39 11.06
CA THR A 221 -7.05 6.17 10.71
C THR A 221 -6.20 4.96 11.05
N GLU A 222 -6.76 4.04 11.84
CA GLU A 222 -6.23 2.70 12.03
C GLU A 222 -6.98 1.72 11.13
N VAL A 223 -6.26 0.79 10.52
CA VAL A 223 -6.81 -0.24 9.65
C VAL A 223 -6.31 -1.59 10.16
N PHE A 224 -7.22 -2.46 10.52
CA PHE A 224 -6.95 -3.82 10.96
C PHE A 224 -7.45 -4.80 9.91
N PHE A 225 -6.62 -5.78 9.56
CA PHE A 225 -6.96 -6.84 8.62
C PHE A 225 -7.05 -8.16 9.39
N SER A 226 -8.19 -8.82 9.29
CA SER A 226 -8.48 -10.10 9.95
C SER A 226 -9.09 -11.11 8.98
N ASP A 227 -9.27 -12.35 9.44
CA ASP A 227 -9.86 -13.43 8.64
C ASP A 227 -9.14 -13.59 7.29
N LEU A 228 -7.81 -13.60 7.35
CA LEU A 228 -6.94 -13.66 6.18
C LEU A 228 -7.01 -15.04 5.54
N ILE A 229 -7.49 -15.11 4.31
CA ILE A 229 -7.58 -16.34 3.51
C ILE A 229 -6.85 -16.07 2.20
N ILE A 230 -5.77 -16.80 1.96
CA ILE A 230 -4.93 -16.65 0.78
C ILE A 230 -5.05 -17.86 -0.15
N ASN A 231 -4.73 -17.64 -1.42
CA ASN A 231 -4.62 -18.65 -2.47
C ASN A 231 -5.87 -19.52 -2.71
N GLN A 232 -7.04 -19.08 -2.21
CA GLN A 232 -8.31 -19.72 -2.58
C GLN A 232 -8.74 -19.31 -4.00
N ASP A 233 -9.53 -20.17 -4.63
CA ASP A 233 -10.12 -19.85 -5.91
C ASP A 233 -11.14 -18.72 -5.73
N VAL A 234 -10.89 -17.60 -6.41
CA VAL A 234 -11.77 -16.45 -6.47
C VAL A 234 -12.27 -16.31 -7.90
N ASP A 235 -13.59 -16.33 -8.10
CA ASP A 235 -14.15 -16.09 -9.43
C ASP A 235 -13.75 -14.69 -9.92
N LYS A 236 -12.90 -14.63 -10.95
CA LYS A 236 -12.41 -13.38 -11.52
C LYS A 236 -13.52 -12.47 -12.03
N LYS A 237 -14.71 -13.02 -12.32
CA LYS A 237 -15.87 -12.24 -12.76
C LYS A 237 -16.34 -11.22 -11.72
N ILE A 238 -16.06 -11.46 -10.42
CA ILE A 238 -16.45 -10.49 -9.36
C ILE A 238 -15.75 -9.14 -9.50
N PHE A 239 -14.57 -9.08 -10.12
CA PHE A 239 -13.85 -7.83 -10.36
C PHE A 239 -14.42 -7.06 -11.55
N ASN A 240 -15.73 -6.81 -11.51
CA ASN A 240 -16.48 -6.10 -12.54
C ASN A 240 -17.50 -5.17 -11.89
N GLU A 241 -17.83 -4.07 -12.57
CA GLU A 241 -18.80 -3.08 -12.12
C GLU A 241 -20.16 -3.69 -11.70
N LYS A 242 -20.60 -4.74 -12.41
CA LYS A 242 -21.87 -5.42 -12.12
C LYS A 242 -21.94 -6.00 -10.70
N TYR A 243 -20.80 -6.42 -10.15
CA TYR A 243 -20.72 -7.02 -8.82
C TYR A 243 -20.58 -6.01 -7.68
N LEU A 244 -20.42 -4.71 -8.01
CA LEU A 244 -20.43 -3.66 -6.99
C LEU A 244 -21.77 -3.58 -6.23
N GLN A 245 -22.86 -3.98 -6.84
CA GLN A 245 -24.19 -3.93 -6.22
C GLN A 245 -24.52 -5.15 -5.36
N THR A 246 -23.65 -6.18 -5.40
CA THR A 246 -23.90 -7.45 -4.70
C THR A 246 -22.97 -7.55 -3.51
N VAL A 247 -23.49 -7.28 -2.30
CA VAL A 247 -22.74 -7.52 -1.06
C VAL A 247 -22.67 -9.02 -0.84
N PRO A 248 -21.49 -9.64 -0.65
CA PRO A 248 -21.42 -11.05 -0.32
C PRO A 248 -22.10 -11.29 1.03
N PHE A 249 -22.88 -12.37 1.11
CA PHE A 249 -23.40 -12.85 2.39
C PHE A 249 -22.22 -13.46 3.18
N ASP A 250 -22.16 -13.16 4.49
CA ASP A 250 -21.23 -13.79 5.44
C ASP A 250 -21.56 -15.29 5.61
#